data_95c2467e42e19e9cd6476e6445454275
#
_entry.id   95c2467e42e19e9cd6476e6445454275
#
_cell.length_a   1.000
_cell.length_b   1.000
_cell.length_c   1.000
_cell.angle_alpha   90.00
_cell.angle_beta   90.00
_cell.angle_gamma   90.00
#
_symmetry.space_group_name_H-M   'P 1'
#
loop_
_entity.id
_entity.type
_entity.pdbx_description
1 polymer ?
#
loop_
_entity_poly.entity_id
_entity_poly.type
_entity_poly.pdbx_seq_one_letter_code
_entity_poly.pdbx_strand_id
1 'polypeptide(L)'
;LWAFSSYGKGYDINDMGYSEMKEYMSTGWVANYREAEFAKNSPLQSLTVDSNGGFNKSASGIYGGSLANVSLSLDFKDFSSVRLSCECFLDPGKDYMETRGFPDAPYIRNKGGYTFAISYEAPETLVFIPSMKVESRSSGYEFDDSLLSRKEEGWGFNLGATVKPTDNLNINLGLIRYDEDENWSKFEYDNVFGYYHKKKLSSSLSLGYYERKHELRIKAQFYSLTAEDP
;
A
#
# COMPACT_ATOMS: atom_id res chain seq x y z
N LEU A 1 -4.14 14.28 15.91
CA LEU A 1 -5.17 13.45 16.55
C LEU A 1 -4.55 12.16 17.07
N TRP A 2 -4.89 11.78 18.26
CA TRP A 2 -4.54 10.51 18.86
C TRP A 2 -5.81 9.72 19.18
N ALA A 3 -5.86 8.44 18.87
CA ALA A 3 -6.99 7.58 19.14
C ALA A 3 -6.53 6.32 19.88
N PHE A 4 -7.36 5.83 20.80
CA PHE A 4 -7.15 4.59 21.50
C PHE A 4 -8.47 3.80 21.50
N SER A 5 -8.38 2.51 21.24
CA SER A 5 -9.49 1.58 21.39
C SER A 5 -9.02 0.29 22.02
N SER A 6 -9.87 -0.33 22.83
CA SER A 6 -9.59 -1.63 23.43
C SER A 6 -10.88 -2.43 23.55
N TYR A 7 -10.79 -3.71 23.27
CA TYR A 7 -11.89 -4.67 23.40
C TYR A 7 -11.45 -5.76 24.39
N GLY A 8 -12.26 -5.97 25.43
CA GLY A 8 -11.96 -6.88 26.52
C GLY A 8 -12.28 -8.34 26.21
N LYS A 9 -11.83 -9.19 27.12
CA LYS A 9 -12.08 -10.62 27.11
C LYS A 9 -13.58 -10.94 27.09
N GLY A 10 -14.01 -11.71 26.09
CA GLY A 10 -15.41 -12.05 25.88
C GLY A 10 -16.14 -11.18 24.84
N TYR A 11 -15.50 -10.13 24.34
CA TYR A 11 -16.02 -9.44 23.17
C TYR A 11 -15.65 -10.25 21.91
N ASP A 12 -16.65 -10.81 21.28
CA ASP A 12 -16.49 -11.60 20.05
C ASP A 12 -17.33 -11.01 18.94
N ILE A 13 -16.65 -10.32 18.03
CA ILE A 13 -17.24 -9.75 16.81
C ILE A 13 -17.39 -10.82 15.71
N ASN A 14 -16.80 -12.01 15.92
CA ASN A 14 -16.76 -13.07 14.91
C ASN A 14 -18.08 -13.80 14.74
N ASP A 15 -19.02 -13.69 15.66
CA ASP A 15 -20.39 -14.22 15.49
C ASP A 15 -21.05 -13.68 14.21
N MET A 16 -20.57 -12.53 13.70
CA MET A 16 -20.99 -11.93 12.46
C MET A 16 -19.99 -12.12 11.31
N GLY A 17 -18.88 -12.83 11.53
CA GLY A 17 -17.85 -13.11 10.51
C GLY A 17 -16.98 -11.89 10.10
N TYR A 18 -16.95 -10.84 10.90
CA TYR A 18 -16.26 -9.58 10.52
C TYR A 18 -14.84 -9.41 11.07
N SER A 19 -14.40 -10.23 12.02
CA SER A 19 -13.05 -10.09 12.58
C SER A 19 -12.52 -11.42 13.08
N GLU A 20 -11.26 -11.70 12.78
CA GLU A 20 -10.54 -12.87 13.30
C GLU A 20 -9.91 -12.60 14.67
N MET A 21 -9.89 -11.37 15.11
CA MET A 21 -9.32 -10.96 16.40
C MET A 21 -10.40 -10.82 17.46
N LYS A 22 -10.23 -11.63 18.50
CA LYS A 22 -10.98 -11.56 19.74
C LYS A 22 -10.20 -10.71 20.71
N GLU A 23 -10.41 -9.81 21.39
CA GLU A 23 -9.62 -9.11 22.41
C GLU A 23 -8.38 -8.40 21.85
N TYR A 24 -8.49 -7.18 21.47
CA TYR A 24 -7.35 -6.40 21.04
C TYR A 24 -7.33 -4.99 21.65
N MET A 25 -6.13 -4.45 21.71
CA MET A 25 -5.86 -3.07 22.04
C MET A 25 -5.24 -2.41 20.82
N SER A 26 -5.76 -1.27 20.46
CA SER A 26 -5.24 -0.47 19.34
C SER A 26 -5.01 0.96 19.80
N THR A 27 -3.92 1.54 19.37
CA THR A 27 -3.65 2.96 19.53
C THR A 27 -3.08 3.51 18.24
N GLY A 28 -3.41 4.74 17.90
CA GLY A 28 -2.94 5.34 16.66
C GLY A 28 -2.86 6.85 16.72
N TRP A 29 -2.12 7.42 15.78
CA TRP A 29 -1.98 8.85 15.59
C TRP A 29 -2.21 9.24 14.14
N VAL A 30 -2.63 10.47 13.96
CA VAL A 30 -2.66 11.16 12.67
C VAL A 30 -2.13 12.57 12.91
N ALA A 31 -1.16 12.97 12.12
CA ALA A 31 -0.60 14.32 12.13
C ALA A 31 -0.53 14.84 10.69
N ASN A 32 -0.91 16.07 10.50
CA ASN A 32 -0.83 16.77 9.24
C ASN A 32 -0.20 18.13 9.48
N TYR A 33 0.76 18.48 8.63
CA TYR A 33 1.34 19.81 8.54
C TYR A 33 1.23 20.31 7.12
N ARG A 34 0.80 21.54 6.94
CA ARG A 34 0.72 22.19 5.63
C ARG A 34 1.31 23.58 5.70
N GLU A 35 2.23 23.85 4.78
CA GLU A 35 2.76 25.18 4.47
C GLU A 35 2.27 25.61 3.09
N ALA A 36 1.68 26.79 3.01
CA ALA A 36 1.13 27.34 1.76
C ALA A 36 1.63 28.77 1.49
N GLU A 37 2.46 29.31 2.36
CA GLU A 37 3.00 30.67 2.23
C GLU A 37 4.47 30.64 1.83
N PHE A 38 4.74 30.64 0.53
CA PHE A 38 6.09 30.70 -0.01
C PHE A 38 6.41 32.04 -0.63
N ALA A 39 7.70 32.36 -0.72
CA ALA A 39 8.18 33.55 -1.40
C ALA A 39 7.65 33.63 -2.85
N LYS A 40 7.42 34.83 -3.37
CA LYS A 40 6.83 35.04 -4.72
C LYS A 40 7.62 34.36 -5.83
N ASN A 41 8.93 34.27 -5.71
CA ASN A 41 9.84 33.62 -6.65
C ASN A 41 10.00 32.10 -6.41
N SER A 42 9.41 31.54 -5.37
CA SER A 42 9.39 30.09 -5.14
C SER A 42 8.52 29.40 -6.21
N PRO A 43 8.94 28.26 -6.76
CA PRO A 43 8.09 27.45 -7.63
C PRO A 43 7.01 26.71 -6.85
N LEU A 44 7.17 26.55 -5.52
CA LEU A 44 6.22 25.84 -4.68
C LEU A 44 4.95 26.66 -4.42
N GLN A 45 3.82 25.97 -4.47
CA GLN A 45 2.51 26.44 -4.08
C GLN A 45 2.15 25.94 -2.69
N SER A 46 2.36 24.65 -2.40
CA SER A 46 2.16 24.08 -1.09
C SER A 46 3.12 22.93 -0.81
N LEU A 47 3.36 22.72 0.48
CA LEU A 47 4.06 21.56 1.03
C LEU A 47 3.15 20.96 2.09
N THR A 48 2.90 19.65 1.99
CA THR A 48 2.10 18.93 2.97
C THR A 48 2.90 17.75 3.49
N VAL A 49 2.96 17.60 4.81
CA VAL A 49 3.52 16.42 5.47
C VAL A 49 2.39 15.73 6.22
N ASP A 50 2.11 14.50 5.82
CA ASP A 50 1.16 13.64 6.51
C ASP A 50 1.91 12.53 7.24
N SER A 51 1.54 12.28 8.48
CA SER A 51 2.02 11.14 9.24
C SER A 51 0.85 10.46 9.93
N ASN A 52 0.77 9.16 9.79
CA ASN A 52 -0.17 8.35 10.54
C ASN A 52 0.48 7.03 10.91
N GLY A 53 -0.06 6.41 11.94
CA GLY A 53 0.44 5.12 12.36
C GLY A 53 -0.33 4.59 13.53
N GLY A 54 0.03 3.39 13.94
CA GLY A 54 -0.63 2.75 15.06
C GLY A 54 0.09 1.50 15.51
N PHE A 55 -0.33 1.07 16.67
CA PHE A 55 0.11 -0.16 17.29
C PHE A 55 -1.12 -0.97 17.65
N ASN A 56 -1.11 -2.25 17.32
CA ASN A 56 -2.16 -3.21 17.66
C ASN A 56 -1.55 -4.36 18.44
N LYS A 57 -2.23 -4.79 19.51
CA LYS A 57 -1.82 -5.95 20.27
C LYS A 57 -3.04 -6.71 20.77
N SER A 58 -3.07 -8.03 20.59
CA SER A 58 -4.08 -8.86 21.25
C SER A 58 -3.75 -9.03 22.72
N ALA A 59 -4.77 -9.26 23.55
CA ALA A 59 -4.57 -9.53 25.00
C ALA A 59 -3.79 -10.83 25.24
N SER A 60 -3.92 -11.80 24.34
CA SER A 60 -3.15 -13.06 24.35
C SER A 60 -1.70 -12.89 23.89
N GLY A 61 -1.32 -11.72 23.32
CA GLY A 61 0.00 -11.49 22.70
C GLY A 61 0.22 -12.23 21.38
N ILE A 62 -0.81 -12.89 20.87
CA ILE A 62 -0.75 -13.69 19.62
C ILE A 62 -0.63 -12.78 18.39
N TYR A 63 -1.41 -11.72 18.37
CA TYR A 63 -1.38 -10.72 17.31
C TYR A 63 -0.77 -9.43 17.82
N GLY A 64 0.07 -8.84 17.04
CA GLY A 64 0.63 -7.54 17.36
C GLY A 64 1.34 -6.99 16.13
N GLY A 65 1.48 -5.68 16.08
CA GLY A 65 2.22 -5.03 15.02
C GLY A 65 2.10 -3.52 15.13
N SER A 66 3.07 -2.84 14.63
CA SER A 66 3.06 -1.39 14.49
C SER A 66 3.32 -0.99 13.05
N LEU A 67 2.58 0.01 12.61
CA LEU A 67 2.67 0.61 11.29
C LEU A 67 2.87 2.11 11.44
N ALA A 68 3.78 2.66 10.67
CA ALA A 68 3.96 4.09 10.53
C ALA A 68 4.02 4.47 9.05
N ASN A 69 3.22 5.45 8.66
CA ASN A 69 3.24 6.05 7.34
C ASN A 69 3.66 7.51 7.47
N VAL A 70 4.56 7.94 6.58
CA VAL A 70 4.92 9.34 6.40
C VAL A 70 4.87 9.65 4.92
N SER A 71 4.23 10.75 4.56
CA SER A 71 4.28 11.24 3.18
C SER A 71 4.55 12.74 3.15
N LEU A 72 5.33 13.16 2.16
CA LEU A 72 5.61 14.54 1.81
C LEU A 72 5.05 14.79 0.41
N SER A 73 4.16 15.75 0.28
CA SER A 73 3.62 16.23 -0.99
C SER A 73 4.10 17.64 -1.26
N LEU A 74 4.63 17.85 -2.43
CA LEU A 74 5.07 19.15 -2.96
C LEU A 74 4.18 19.49 -4.16
N ASP A 75 3.37 20.52 -4.03
CA ASP A 75 2.58 21.07 -5.12
C ASP A 75 3.28 22.30 -5.69
N PHE A 76 3.37 22.39 -6.97
CA PHE A 76 4.03 23.47 -7.67
C PHE A 76 3.02 24.47 -8.25
N LYS A 77 3.46 25.69 -8.50
CA LYS A 77 2.61 26.75 -9.05
C LYS A 77 2.13 26.50 -10.49
N ASP A 78 2.78 25.60 -11.20
CA ASP A 78 2.33 25.11 -12.51
C ASP A 78 1.29 23.97 -12.40
N PHE A 79 0.87 23.64 -11.17
CA PHE A 79 -0.06 22.56 -10.83
C PHE A 79 0.50 21.15 -11.04
N SER A 80 1.80 20.99 -11.21
CA SER A 80 2.44 19.68 -11.08
C SER A 80 2.61 19.31 -9.62
N SER A 81 2.78 18.01 -9.34
CA SER A 81 3.03 17.54 -7.98
C SER A 81 4.11 16.45 -7.92
N VAL A 82 4.82 16.44 -6.80
CA VAL A 82 5.74 15.35 -6.42
C VAL A 82 5.34 14.86 -5.04
N ARG A 83 5.23 13.53 -4.88
CA ARG A 83 4.95 12.91 -3.61
C ARG A 83 6.01 11.88 -3.26
N LEU A 84 6.54 11.98 -2.06
CA LEU A 84 7.38 10.97 -1.42
C LEU A 84 6.57 10.29 -0.35
N SER A 85 6.62 8.98 -0.26
CA SER A 85 5.94 8.24 0.82
C SER A 85 6.81 7.11 1.34
N CYS A 86 6.74 6.90 2.64
CA CYS A 86 7.40 5.81 3.33
C CYS A 86 6.39 5.16 4.27
N GLU A 87 6.19 3.88 4.12
CA GLU A 87 5.42 3.03 5.00
C GLU A 87 6.38 2.05 5.67
N CYS A 88 6.35 1.99 7.00
CA CYS A 88 7.23 1.13 7.79
C CYS A 88 6.41 0.24 8.72
N PHE A 89 6.68 -1.04 8.68
CA PHE A 89 6.26 -2.00 9.69
C PHE A 89 7.37 -2.07 10.74
N LEU A 90 7.13 -1.50 11.92
CA LEU A 90 8.17 -1.27 12.93
C LEU A 90 8.33 -2.44 13.91
N ASP A 91 7.34 -3.30 13.98
CA ASP A 91 7.31 -4.39 14.95
C ASP A 91 6.84 -5.69 14.30
N PRO A 92 7.56 -6.80 14.46
CA PRO A 92 7.16 -8.08 13.90
C PRO A 92 5.90 -8.60 14.59
N GLY A 93 4.83 -8.74 13.82
CA GLY A 93 3.60 -9.40 14.26
C GLY A 93 3.68 -10.90 14.02
N LYS A 94 2.98 -11.67 14.86
CA LYS A 94 2.70 -13.08 14.60
C LYS A 94 1.40 -13.16 13.80
N ASP A 95 1.41 -13.88 12.70
CA ASP A 95 0.23 -14.10 11.86
C ASP A 95 -0.18 -15.57 11.94
N TYR A 96 -1.43 -15.80 12.33
CA TYR A 96 -2.06 -17.11 12.43
C TYR A 96 -3.20 -17.27 11.42
N MET A 97 -3.36 -16.34 10.46
CA MET A 97 -4.50 -16.33 9.54
C MET A 97 -4.56 -17.62 8.73
N GLU A 98 -3.41 -18.05 8.22
CA GLU A 98 -3.34 -19.28 7.40
C GLU A 98 -3.64 -20.54 8.22
N THR A 99 -3.39 -20.53 9.52
CA THR A 99 -3.63 -21.64 10.44
C THR A 99 -4.92 -21.49 11.23
N ARG A 100 -5.75 -20.49 10.89
CA ARG A 100 -7.07 -20.22 11.50
C ARG A 100 -7.04 -19.99 13.02
N GLY A 101 -5.90 -19.52 13.54
CA GLY A 101 -5.79 -19.11 14.95
C GLY A 101 -5.89 -20.24 15.97
N PHE A 102 -5.64 -21.46 15.60
CA PHE A 102 -5.57 -22.56 16.57
C PHE A 102 -4.39 -22.35 17.53
N PRO A 103 -4.57 -22.53 18.84
CA PRO A 103 -3.54 -22.20 19.84
C PRO A 103 -2.20 -22.90 19.66
N ASP A 104 -2.22 -24.11 19.12
CA ASP A 104 -1.03 -24.94 18.89
C ASP A 104 -0.60 -24.98 17.42
N ALA A 105 -1.19 -24.12 16.59
CA ALA A 105 -0.85 -24.09 15.18
C ALA A 105 0.43 -23.26 14.95
N PRO A 106 1.23 -23.61 13.95
CA PRO A 106 2.37 -22.83 13.54
C PRO A 106 1.94 -21.43 13.09
N TYR A 107 2.77 -20.45 13.31
CA TYR A 107 2.53 -19.06 12.95
C TYR A 107 3.62 -18.52 12.02
N ILE A 108 3.26 -17.52 11.25
CA ILE A 108 4.20 -16.72 10.48
C ILE A 108 4.55 -15.47 11.30
N ARG A 109 5.82 -15.18 11.44
CA ARG A 109 6.28 -13.93 12.05
C ARG A 109 6.69 -12.96 10.99
N ASN A 110 5.99 -11.85 10.90
CA ASN A 110 6.41 -10.71 10.09
C ASN A 110 7.65 -10.07 10.70
N LYS A 111 8.71 -9.91 9.91
CA LYS A 111 9.97 -9.30 10.36
C LYS A 111 10.00 -7.78 10.31
N GLY A 112 8.89 -7.19 10.00
CA GLY A 112 8.86 -5.79 9.67
C GLY A 112 9.41 -5.51 8.27
N GLY A 113 9.30 -4.28 7.84
CA GLY A 113 9.71 -3.89 6.50
C GLY A 113 9.37 -2.44 6.21
N TYR A 114 9.57 -2.07 4.96
CA TYR A 114 9.21 -0.74 4.47
C TYR A 114 8.75 -0.79 3.02
N THR A 115 7.95 0.19 2.66
CA THR A 115 7.68 0.57 1.27
C THR A 115 8.03 2.04 1.12
N PHE A 116 8.95 2.35 0.23
CA PHE A 116 9.30 3.72 -0.15
C PHE A 116 8.84 3.97 -1.57
N ALA A 117 8.17 5.10 -1.81
CA ALA A 117 7.74 5.46 -3.15
C ALA A 117 7.96 6.95 -3.43
N ILE A 118 8.27 7.24 -4.68
CA ILE A 118 8.28 8.57 -5.27
C ILE A 118 7.32 8.57 -6.45
N SER A 119 6.46 9.59 -6.53
CA SER A 119 5.57 9.79 -7.66
C SER A 119 5.61 11.23 -8.13
N TYR A 120 5.38 11.41 -9.42
CA TYR A 120 5.23 12.68 -10.09
C TYR A 120 3.95 12.67 -10.91
N GLU A 121 3.25 13.77 -10.91
CA GLU A 121 2.10 14.04 -11.76
C GLU A 121 2.25 15.41 -12.40
N ALA A 122 2.05 15.47 -13.73
CA ALA A 122 2.14 16.70 -14.49
C ALA A 122 0.92 17.60 -14.24
N PRO A 123 0.98 18.89 -14.62
CA PRO A 123 -0.10 19.83 -14.40
C PRO A 123 -1.44 19.37 -14.97
N GLU A 124 -2.50 19.41 -14.16
CA GLU A 124 -3.86 19.06 -14.59
C GLU A 124 -4.44 19.97 -15.67
N THR A 125 -3.82 21.12 -15.89
CA THR A 125 -4.21 22.08 -16.95
C THR A 125 -3.85 21.60 -18.36
N LEU A 126 -3.03 20.56 -18.46
CA LEU A 126 -2.65 19.97 -19.75
C LEU A 126 -3.75 19.03 -20.25
N VAL A 127 -3.91 18.97 -21.57
CA VAL A 127 -4.75 17.98 -22.23
C VAL A 127 -4.20 16.57 -22.03
N PHE A 128 -2.87 16.45 -21.98
CA PHE A 128 -2.15 15.21 -21.71
C PHE A 128 -1.36 15.36 -20.42
N ILE A 129 -1.70 14.60 -19.40
CA ILE A 129 -1.16 14.68 -18.03
C ILE A 129 -0.38 13.39 -17.76
N PRO A 130 0.92 13.36 -18.01
CA PRO A 130 1.74 12.20 -17.68
C PRO A 130 1.93 12.06 -16.17
N SER A 131 2.02 10.81 -15.73
CA SER A 131 2.31 10.46 -14.35
C SER A 131 3.31 9.32 -14.29
N MET A 132 4.13 9.30 -13.25
CA MET A 132 5.04 8.21 -12.97
C MET A 132 5.13 7.92 -11.48
N LYS A 133 5.38 6.66 -11.13
CA LYS A 133 5.67 6.23 -9.76
C LYS A 133 6.78 5.19 -9.80
N VAL A 134 7.72 5.30 -8.88
CA VAL A 134 8.71 4.26 -8.59
C VAL A 134 8.58 3.91 -7.12
N GLU A 135 8.65 2.62 -6.81
CA GLU A 135 8.59 2.15 -5.44
C GLU A 135 9.63 1.05 -5.19
N SER A 136 10.12 1.02 -3.96
CA SER A 136 10.97 -0.04 -3.43
C SER A 136 10.32 -0.54 -2.14
N ARG A 137 10.31 -1.84 -1.95
CA ARG A 137 9.72 -2.48 -0.79
C ARG A 137 10.64 -3.56 -0.25
N SER A 138 10.60 -3.73 1.05
CA SER A 138 11.29 -4.80 1.75
C SER A 138 10.41 -5.27 2.88
N SER A 139 10.21 -6.55 2.98
CA SER A 139 9.55 -7.21 4.08
C SER A 139 10.25 -8.54 4.36
N GLY A 140 9.82 -9.28 5.35
CA GLY A 140 10.37 -10.57 5.64
C GLY A 140 9.43 -11.39 6.49
N TYR A 141 9.59 -12.70 6.37
CA TYR A 141 8.81 -13.67 7.14
C TYR A 141 9.76 -14.65 7.81
N GLU A 142 9.38 -15.05 9.00
CA GLU A 142 10.02 -16.08 9.79
C GLU A 142 8.94 -17.10 10.15
N PHE A 143 9.18 -18.35 9.80
CA PHE A 143 8.21 -19.40 10.05
C PHE A 143 8.60 -20.15 11.32
N ASP A 144 7.71 -20.09 12.32
CA ASP A 144 7.69 -20.87 13.56
C ASP A 144 9.09 -21.22 14.14
N ASP A 145 9.82 -20.22 14.65
CA ASP A 145 11.15 -20.34 15.24
C ASP A 145 12.17 -21.17 14.43
N SER A 146 11.83 -21.51 13.19
CA SER A 146 12.71 -22.22 12.30
C SER A 146 13.82 -21.30 11.78
N LEU A 147 14.95 -21.89 11.43
CA LEU A 147 16.12 -21.23 10.82
C LEU A 147 15.84 -20.64 9.41
N LEU A 148 14.62 -20.77 8.93
CA LEU A 148 14.19 -20.30 7.59
C LEU A 148 13.63 -18.87 7.67
N SER A 149 14.54 -17.94 7.90
CA SER A 149 14.27 -16.51 7.77
C SER A 149 14.59 -16.06 6.36
N ARG A 150 13.65 -15.50 5.63
CA ARG A 150 13.88 -14.91 4.32
C ARG A 150 13.43 -13.46 4.29
N LYS A 151 14.18 -12.65 3.58
CA LYS A 151 13.87 -11.26 3.28
C LYS A 151 13.26 -11.20 1.89
N GLU A 152 12.07 -10.66 1.80
CA GLU A 152 11.41 -10.34 0.55
C GLU A 152 11.81 -8.91 0.16
N GLU A 153 12.33 -8.74 -1.02
CA GLU A 153 12.71 -7.44 -1.57
C GLU A 153 12.04 -7.27 -2.93
N GLY A 154 11.56 -6.08 -3.19
CA GLY A 154 10.88 -5.80 -4.43
C GLY A 154 10.98 -4.35 -4.84
N TRP A 155 10.76 -4.12 -6.09
CA TRP A 155 10.65 -2.79 -6.67
C TRP A 155 9.58 -2.78 -7.75
N GLY A 156 9.11 -1.60 -8.07
CA GLY A 156 8.13 -1.43 -9.11
C GLY A 156 8.20 -0.04 -9.72
N PHE A 157 7.71 0.07 -10.93
CA PHE A 157 7.46 1.35 -11.56
C PHE A 157 6.12 1.36 -12.28
N ASN A 158 5.53 2.54 -12.35
CA ASN A 158 4.28 2.77 -13.06
C ASN A 158 4.44 4.04 -13.91
N LEU A 159 4.11 3.91 -15.19
CA LEU A 159 3.97 5.03 -16.12
C LEU A 159 2.53 5.10 -16.57
N GLY A 160 1.95 6.26 -16.46
CA GLY A 160 0.56 6.50 -16.84
C GLY A 160 0.40 7.86 -17.49
N ALA A 161 -0.77 8.09 -18.03
CA ALA A 161 -1.20 9.40 -18.48
C ALA A 161 -2.73 9.51 -18.39
N THR A 162 -3.20 10.72 -18.09
CA THR A 162 -4.60 11.10 -18.24
C THR A 162 -4.70 12.02 -19.44
N VAL A 163 -5.63 11.74 -20.35
CA VAL A 163 -5.91 12.56 -21.52
C VAL A 163 -7.33 13.11 -21.39
N LYS A 164 -7.44 14.44 -21.41
CA LYS A 164 -8.71 15.18 -21.31
C LYS A 164 -8.94 15.98 -22.61
N PRO A 165 -9.40 15.35 -23.70
CA PRO A 165 -9.58 16.05 -24.97
C PRO A 165 -10.72 17.09 -24.91
N THR A 166 -11.68 16.86 -24.05
CA THR A 166 -12.80 17.75 -23.73
C THR A 166 -13.16 17.64 -22.24
N ASP A 167 -13.93 18.57 -21.73
CA ASP A 167 -14.39 18.54 -20.32
C ASP A 167 -15.25 17.30 -20.01
N ASN A 168 -15.83 16.69 -21.01
CA ASN A 168 -16.71 15.54 -20.86
C ASN A 168 -16.03 14.20 -21.10
N LEU A 169 -14.81 14.19 -21.64
CA LEU A 169 -14.08 12.96 -21.99
C LEU A 169 -12.77 12.85 -21.23
N ASN A 170 -12.64 11.80 -20.44
CA ASN A 170 -11.45 11.48 -19.69
C ASN A 170 -10.95 10.08 -20.08
N ILE A 171 -9.70 9.99 -20.48
CA ILE A 171 -9.03 8.76 -20.88
C ILE A 171 -7.84 8.56 -19.95
N ASN A 172 -7.88 7.52 -19.11
CA ASN A 172 -6.77 7.15 -18.25
C ASN A 172 -6.04 5.97 -18.87
N LEU A 173 -4.75 6.17 -19.10
CA LEU A 173 -3.83 5.20 -19.67
C LEU A 173 -2.85 4.76 -18.59
N GLY A 174 -2.93 3.51 -18.15
CA GLY A 174 -1.85 2.84 -17.45
C GLY A 174 -0.95 2.19 -18.50
N LEU A 175 0.05 2.93 -18.97
CA LEU A 175 0.88 2.51 -20.10
C LEU A 175 1.68 1.26 -19.75
N ILE A 176 2.41 1.32 -18.63
CA ILE A 176 3.22 0.23 -18.12
C ILE A 176 3.19 0.29 -16.60
N ARG A 177 2.84 -0.82 -15.96
CA ARG A 177 3.14 -1.08 -14.56
C ARG A 177 3.94 -2.36 -14.49
N TYR A 178 5.14 -2.27 -13.94
CA TYR A 178 6.03 -3.37 -13.70
C TYR A 178 6.29 -3.50 -12.21
N ASP A 179 6.17 -4.71 -11.69
CA ASP A 179 6.47 -5.06 -10.30
C ASP A 179 7.34 -6.32 -10.30
N GLU A 180 8.42 -6.31 -9.54
CA GLU A 180 9.32 -7.42 -9.35
C GLU A 180 9.58 -7.63 -7.86
N ASP A 181 9.41 -8.87 -7.41
CA ASP A 181 9.60 -9.27 -6.02
C ASP A 181 10.52 -10.49 -5.97
N GLU A 182 11.64 -10.37 -5.25
CA GLU A 182 12.52 -11.49 -4.91
C GLU A 182 12.06 -12.15 -3.62
N ASN A 183 12.18 -13.48 -3.56
CA ASN A 183 11.75 -14.29 -2.42
C ASN A 183 10.28 -14.05 -2.01
N TRP A 184 9.41 -13.72 -2.98
CA TRP A 184 7.99 -13.62 -2.71
C TRP A 184 7.47 -14.93 -2.14
N SER A 185 6.92 -14.88 -0.92
CA SER A 185 6.42 -16.06 -0.24
C SER A 185 4.95 -16.29 -0.57
N LYS A 186 4.60 -17.55 -0.76
CA LYS A 186 3.23 -17.97 -0.97
C LYS A 186 2.98 -19.26 -0.18
N PHE A 187 1.87 -19.29 0.53
CA PHE A 187 1.38 -20.50 1.19
C PHE A 187 0.87 -21.49 0.13
N GLU A 188 1.38 -22.72 0.15
CA GLU A 188 0.99 -23.75 -0.80
C GLU A 188 -0.03 -24.72 -0.20
N TYR A 189 0.38 -25.51 0.80
CA TYR A 189 -0.48 -26.45 1.54
C TYR A 189 0.28 -26.98 2.77
N ASP A 190 -0.45 -27.51 3.74
CA ASP A 190 0.10 -28.21 4.90
C ASP A 190 1.28 -27.47 5.59
N ASN A 191 1.16 -26.16 5.76
CA ASN A 191 2.19 -25.29 6.34
C ASN A 191 3.49 -25.20 5.50
N VAL A 192 3.43 -25.51 4.22
CA VAL A 192 4.56 -25.35 3.29
C VAL A 192 4.47 -23.99 2.60
N PHE A 193 5.57 -23.23 2.66
CA PHE A 193 5.72 -21.97 1.92
C PHE A 193 6.67 -22.17 0.75
N GLY A 194 6.19 -21.79 -0.43
CA GLY A 194 7.02 -21.61 -1.62
C GLY A 194 7.60 -20.18 -1.62
N TYR A 195 8.81 -20.05 -2.15
CA TYR A 195 9.46 -18.76 -2.38
C TYR A 195 9.73 -18.63 -3.86
N TYR A 196 9.38 -17.49 -4.44
CA TYR A 196 9.41 -17.30 -5.89
C TYR A 196 10.02 -15.95 -6.24
N HIS A 197 10.65 -15.91 -7.40
CA HIS A 197 10.94 -14.66 -8.08
C HIS A 197 9.70 -14.30 -8.93
N LYS A 198 8.98 -13.25 -8.51
CA LYS A 198 7.72 -12.85 -9.13
C LYS A 198 7.92 -11.60 -9.97
N LYS A 199 7.48 -11.66 -11.22
CA LYS A 199 7.42 -10.52 -12.14
C LYS A 199 5.98 -10.32 -12.60
N LYS A 200 5.53 -9.10 -12.54
CA LYS A 200 4.19 -8.71 -13.00
C LYS A 200 4.30 -7.52 -13.94
N LEU A 201 3.72 -7.68 -15.11
CA LEU A 201 3.57 -6.60 -16.10
C LEU A 201 2.08 -6.36 -16.32
N SER A 202 1.65 -5.12 -16.29
CA SER A 202 0.26 -4.78 -16.62
C SER A 202 0.15 -3.45 -17.35
N SER A 203 -0.92 -3.35 -18.15
CA SER A 203 -1.36 -2.10 -18.76
C SER A 203 -2.87 -1.96 -18.61
N SER A 204 -3.37 -0.75 -18.64
CA SER A 204 -4.80 -0.48 -18.49
C SER A 204 -5.25 0.71 -19.31
N LEU A 205 -6.49 0.64 -19.76
CA LEU A 205 -7.21 1.73 -20.41
C LEU A 205 -8.53 1.92 -19.66
N SER A 206 -8.82 3.15 -19.29
CA SER A 206 -10.13 3.54 -18.76
C SER A 206 -10.61 4.77 -19.51
N LEU A 207 -11.78 4.67 -20.10
CA LEU A 207 -12.45 5.76 -20.78
C LEU A 207 -13.71 6.12 -20.00
N GLY A 208 -13.86 7.40 -19.66
CA GLY A 208 -15.05 7.97 -19.04
C GLY A 208 -15.61 9.09 -19.90
N TYR A 209 -16.86 8.98 -20.28
CA TYR A 209 -17.59 10.03 -20.98
C TYR A 209 -18.80 10.44 -20.14
N TYR A 210 -18.96 11.75 -19.97
CA TYR A 210 -20.00 12.32 -19.11
C TYR A 210 -20.79 13.37 -19.91
N GLU A 211 -22.06 13.18 -20.10
CA GLU A 211 -22.93 14.16 -20.71
C GLU A 211 -24.24 14.27 -19.95
N ARG A 212 -24.47 15.42 -19.29
CA ARG A 212 -25.67 15.72 -18.50
C ARG A 212 -26.02 14.62 -17.50
N LYS A 213 -26.96 13.73 -17.84
CA LYS A 213 -27.44 12.61 -17.01
C LYS A 213 -26.88 11.26 -17.46
N HIS A 214 -26.04 11.24 -18.49
CA HIS A 214 -25.48 10.02 -19.06
C HIS A 214 -24.01 9.88 -18.72
N GLU A 215 -23.64 8.70 -18.29
CA GLU A 215 -22.28 8.32 -18.02
C GLU A 215 -21.98 7.02 -18.75
N LEU A 216 -20.86 6.99 -19.49
CA LEU A 216 -20.30 5.78 -20.08
C LEU A 216 -18.91 5.56 -19.51
N ARG A 217 -18.68 4.38 -18.94
CA ARG A 217 -17.35 3.95 -18.49
C ARG A 217 -16.95 2.64 -19.17
N ILE A 218 -15.78 2.63 -19.77
CA ILE A 218 -15.17 1.44 -20.36
C ILE A 218 -13.82 1.25 -19.69
N LYS A 219 -13.55 0.01 -19.24
CA LYS A 219 -12.24 -0.37 -18.68
C LYS A 219 -11.74 -1.62 -19.38
N ALA A 220 -10.47 -1.61 -19.76
CA ALA A 220 -9.74 -2.77 -20.22
C ALA A 220 -8.44 -2.87 -19.45
N GLN A 221 -8.03 -4.08 -19.10
CA GLN A 221 -6.78 -4.33 -18.41
C GLN A 221 -6.13 -5.58 -18.99
N PHE A 222 -4.86 -5.49 -19.25
CA PHE A 222 -3.99 -6.61 -19.56
C PHE A 222 -3.02 -6.79 -18.39
N TYR A 223 -2.74 -8.03 -18.03
CA TYR A 223 -1.66 -8.36 -17.11
C TYR A 223 -1.01 -9.68 -17.48
N SER A 224 0.27 -9.78 -17.15
CA SER A 224 1.06 -11.00 -17.20
C SER A 224 1.73 -11.16 -15.84
N LEU A 225 1.68 -12.35 -15.30
CA LEU A 225 2.32 -12.73 -14.05
C LEU A 225 3.19 -13.95 -14.31
N THR A 226 4.45 -13.86 -13.96
CA THR A 226 5.40 -14.98 -13.95
C THR A 226 5.90 -15.17 -12.53
N ALA A 227 5.94 -16.39 -12.05
CA ALA A 227 6.56 -16.78 -10.80
C ALA A 227 7.50 -17.96 -11.13
N GLU A 228 8.76 -17.80 -10.81
CA GLU A 228 9.83 -18.75 -11.07
C GLU A 228 10.46 -19.17 -9.76
N ASP A 229 10.92 -20.39 -9.66
CA ASP A 229 11.73 -20.84 -8.53
C ASP A 229 13.01 -20.01 -8.46
N PRO A 230 13.45 -19.59 -7.27
CA PRO A 230 14.62 -18.74 -7.08
C PRO A 230 15.93 -19.44 -7.44
#